data_ae682ddc1cf35048787a5d785c802157
#
_entry.id   ae682ddc1cf35048787a5d785c802157
#
_cell.length_a   1.000
_cell.length_b   1.000
_cell.length_c   1.000
_cell.angle_alpha   90.00
_cell.angle_beta   90.00
_cell.angle_gamma   90.00
#
_symmetry.space_group_name_H-M   'P 1'
#
loop_
_entity.id
_entity.type
_entity.pdbx_description
1 polymer ?
#
loop_
_entity_poly.entity_id
_entity_poly.type
_entity_poly.pdbx_seq_one_letter_code
_entity_poly.pdbx_strand_id
1 'polypeptide(L)'
;MSGEVAEAESRLADQWIRAALGPDVQVVVGTIADAPPSSGTSVTLMLLHIAPAPRPRTTAGIQPLLLRARYLVTIAAPDRAAERQALAELAFAAGPSTEVELEATAPGPELWQSLGVRVRPALFVSVLLQRERRRPIKRVRQPLVTEWSPSRPLAGVVIGPGDVPIAGALVEVEGLPQTAYSNHRGEFAFRSVPGADPPPTLVVSAKGATVRVRVDGDATASTPLVVRVPLSES
;
A
#
# COMPACT_ATOMS: atom_id res chain seq x y z
N MET A 1 -1.79 9.55 -17.21
CA MET A 1 -1.83 8.21 -17.85
C MET A 1 -1.55 8.25 -19.35
N SER A 2 -2.02 9.25 -20.10
CA SER A 2 -1.72 9.31 -21.55
C SER A 2 -0.24 9.50 -21.89
N GLY A 3 0.54 10.21 -21.08
CA GLY A 3 1.96 10.49 -21.37
C GLY A 3 2.86 9.26 -21.23
N GLU A 4 2.69 8.46 -20.17
CA GLU A 4 3.54 7.29 -19.91
C GLU A 4 3.33 6.16 -20.95
N VAL A 5 2.09 6.02 -21.43
CA VAL A 5 1.75 5.05 -22.49
C VAL A 5 2.36 5.51 -23.81
N ALA A 6 2.16 6.76 -24.20
CA ALA A 6 2.72 7.30 -25.44
C ALA A 6 4.26 7.26 -25.46
N GLU A 7 4.90 7.50 -24.32
CA GLU A 7 6.35 7.36 -24.19
C GLU A 7 6.81 5.90 -24.35
N ALA A 8 6.09 4.96 -23.78
CA ALA A 8 6.38 3.53 -23.95
C ALA A 8 6.19 3.09 -25.40
N GLU A 9 5.14 3.55 -26.06
CA GLU A 9 4.88 3.28 -27.47
C GLU A 9 5.99 3.85 -28.39
N SER A 10 6.44 5.09 -28.12
CA SER A 10 7.58 5.68 -28.83
C SER A 10 8.87 4.87 -28.61
N ARG A 11 9.14 4.44 -27.38
CA ARG A 11 10.32 3.60 -27.10
C ARG A 11 10.23 2.24 -27.80
N LEU A 12 9.07 1.60 -27.77
CA LEU A 12 8.86 0.35 -28.53
C LEU A 12 9.10 0.53 -30.02
N ALA A 13 8.59 1.62 -30.60
CA ALA A 13 8.77 1.91 -32.01
C ALA A 13 10.24 2.14 -32.37
N ASP A 14 10.95 2.95 -31.61
CA ASP A 14 12.30 3.40 -31.94
C ASP A 14 13.38 2.42 -31.48
N GLN A 15 13.33 1.99 -30.21
CA GLN A 15 14.43 1.21 -29.63
C GLN A 15 14.32 -0.31 -29.90
N TRP A 16 13.12 -0.80 -30.13
CA TRP A 16 12.94 -2.21 -30.39
C TRP A 16 12.62 -2.48 -31.86
N ILE A 17 11.55 -1.92 -32.42
CA ILE A 17 11.08 -2.27 -33.76
C ILE A 17 12.03 -1.75 -34.84
N ARG A 18 12.38 -0.47 -34.82
CA ARG A 18 13.29 0.09 -35.81
C ARG A 18 14.72 -0.38 -35.63
N ALA A 19 15.14 -0.69 -34.44
CA ALA A 19 16.45 -1.30 -34.19
C ALA A 19 16.55 -2.72 -34.78
N ALA A 20 15.45 -3.49 -34.76
CA ALA A 20 15.41 -4.85 -35.28
C ALA A 20 15.19 -4.91 -36.79
N LEU A 21 14.28 -4.09 -37.31
CA LEU A 21 13.82 -4.17 -38.71
C LEU A 21 14.36 -3.07 -39.65
N GLY A 22 15.07 -2.12 -39.10
CA GLY A 22 15.60 -0.96 -39.83
C GLY A 22 14.72 0.30 -39.72
N PRO A 23 15.29 1.46 -40.12
CA PRO A 23 14.63 2.75 -39.97
C PRO A 23 13.43 2.95 -40.91
N ASP A 24 13.38 2.22 -42.04
CA ASP A 24 12.35 2.41 -43.05
C ASP A 24 11.05 1.66 -42.73
N VAL A 25 11.00 0.93 -41.60
CA VAL A 25 9.77 0.24 -41.17
C VAL A 25 8.73 1.25 -40.69
N GLN A 26 7.53 1.11 -41.22
CA GLN A 26 6.39 1.91 -40.77
C GLN A 26 5.84 1.33 -39.47
N VAL A 27 5.85 2.13 -38.39
CA VAL A 27 5.21 1.72 -37.11
C VAL A 27 3.90 2.45 -36.96
N VAL A 28 2.83 1.69 -36.75
CA VAL A 28 1.48 2.17 -36.55
C VAL A 28 1.04 1.81 -35.13
N VAL A 29 0.59 2.78 -34.35
CA VAL A 29 0.02 2.56 -33.03
C VAL A 29 -1.50 2.69 -33.15
N GLY A 30 -2.23 1.65 -32.72
CA GLY A 30 -3.69 1.66 -32.76
C GLY A 30 -4.29 0.34 -33.24
N THR A 31 -5.37 0.41 -33.99
CA THR A 31 -6.11 -0.74 -34.50
C THR A 31 -5.42 -1.40 -35.68
N ILE A 32 -5.54 -2.71 -35.76
CA ILE A 32 -4.99 -3.50 -36.89
C ILE A 32 -5.83 -3.21 -38.14
N ALA A 33 -5.19 -2.70 -39.18
CA ALA A 33 -5.83 -2.51 -40.48
C ALA A 33 -5.87 -3.82 -41.26
N ASP A 34 -6.98 -4.07 -41.98
CA ASP A 34 -7.12 -5.26 -42.81
C ASP A 34 -6.28 -5.21 -44.10
N ALA A 35 -5.98 -4.01 -44.57
CA ALA A 35 -5.21 -3.81 -45.79
C ALA A 35 -3.69 -3.85 -45.51
N PRO A 36 -2.90 -4.64 -46.23
CA PRO A 36 -1.46 -4.54 -46.16
C PRO A 36 -1.01 -3.15 -46.65
N PRO A 37 0.18 -2.68 -46.22
CA PRO A 37 0.73 -1.43 -46.73
C PRO A 37 0.97 -1.59 -48.25
N SER A 38 0.79 -0.52 -48.99
CA SER A 38 0.98 -0.47 -50.43
C SER A 38 2.44 -0.71 -50.84
N SER A 39 3.38 -0.52 -49.94
CA SER A 39 4.81 -0.80 -50.11
C SER A 39 5.52 -0.91 -48.77
N GLY A 40 6.55 -1.77 -48.70
CA GLY A 40 7.39 -1.93 -47.51
C GLY A 40 6.82 -2.80 -46.41
N THR A 41 7.49 -2.80 -45.25
CA THR A 41 7.05 -3.51 -44.05
C THR A 41 6.42 -2.54 -43.05
N SER A 42 5.26 -2.92 -42.51
CA SER A 42 4.62 -2.17 -41.43
C SER A 42 4.41 -3.05 -40.19
N VAL A 43 4.61 -2.48 -39.03
CA VAL A 43 4.38 -3.10 -37.73
C VAL A 43 3.27 -2.34 -37.01
N THR A 44 2.23 -3.03 -36.62
CA THR A 44 1.14 -2.43 -35.82
C THR A 44 1.27 -2.84 -34.36
N LEU A 45 1.32 -1.84 -33.49
CA LEU A 45 1.24 -2.00 -32.04
C LEU A 45 -0.18 -1.69 -31.56
N MET A 46 -0.87 -2.70 -31.08
CA MET A 46 -2.22 -2.54 -30.52
C MET A 46 -2.19 -2.84 -29.03
N LEU A 47 -2.47 -1.81 -28.22
CA LEU A 47 -2.62 -1.96 -26.77
C LEU A 47 -3.88 -2.78 -26.47
N LEU A 48 -3.72 -3.91 -25.78
CA LEU A 48 -4.84 -4.76 -25.38
C LEU A 48 -5.36 -4.42 -24.00
N HIS A 49 -4.47 -4.35 -23.03
CA HIS A 49 -4.83 -3.98 -21.65
C HIS A 49 -3.64 -3.48 -20.85
N ILE A 50 -3.94 -2.84 -19.73
CA ILE A 50 -2.97 -2.45 -18.72
C ILE A 50 -3.39 -3.09 -17.39
N ALA A 51 -2.48 -3.81 -16.75
CA ALA A 51 -2.70 -4.49 -15.48
C ALA A 51 -1.66 -4.08 -14.43
N PRO A 52 -1.94 -4.19 -13.13
CA PRO A 52 -0.92 -4.03 -12.10
C PRO A 52 0.22 -5.03 -12.27
N ALA A 53 1.45 -4.56 -12.24
CA ALA A 53 2.63 -5.43 -12.26
C ALA A 53 2.97 -5.93 -10.85
N PRO A 54 3.56 -7.15 -10.71
CA PRO A 54 4.08 -7.63 -9.44
C PRO A 54 5.06 -6.63 -8.84
N ARG A 55 4.93 -6.36 -7.56
CA ARG A 55 5.83 -5.43 -6.87
C ARG A 55 7.08 -6.18 -6.42
N PRO A 56 8.29 -5.65 -6.68
CA PRO A 56 9.48 -6.18 -6.05
C PRO A 56 9.36 -6.03 -4.52
N ARG A 57 9.78 -7.03 -3.78
CA ARG A 57 9.81 -7.01 -2.31
C ARG A 57 10.96 -6.12 -1.83
N THR A 58 10.81 -4.82 -1.94
CA THR A 58 11.76 -3.85 -1.37
C THR A 58 11.19 -3.31 -0.06
N THR A 59 12.02 -3.25 0.95
CA THR A 59 11.64 -2.95 2.34
C THR A 59 11.74 -1.47 2.71
N ALA A 60 12.21 -0.59 1.83
CA ALA A 60 12.42 0.82 2.15
C ALA A 60 11.89 1.75 1.05
N GLY A 61 11.16 2.78 1.46
CA GLY A 61 10.75 3.91 0.63
C GLY A 61 9.35 3.82 0.00
N ILE A 62 8.95 4.92 -0.65
CA ILE A 62 7.69 5.00 -1.40
C ILE A 62 7.90 4.27 -2.73
N GLN A 63 7.27 3.11 -2.87
CA GLN A 63 7.36 2.33 -4.09
C GLN A 63 6.61 3.01 -5.25
N PRO A 64 7.19 3.04 -6.45
CA PRO A 64 6.50 3.52 -7.65
C PRO A 64 5.26 2.67 -7.95
N LEU A 65 4.32 3.26 -8.67
CA LEU A 65 3.24 2.50 -9.28
C LEU A 65 3.80 1.76 -10.49
N LEU A 66 3.73 0.44 -10.46
CA LEU A 66 4.15 -0.42 -11.56
C LEU A 66 2.92 -0.98 -12.25
N LEU A 67 2.83 -0.78 -13.55
CA LEU A 67 1.80 -1.33 -14.42
C LEU A 67 2.46 -2.09 -15.55
N ARG A 68 1.82 -3.13 -16.03
CA ARG A 68 2.23 -3.88 -17.22
C ARG A 68 1.25 -3.58 -18.33
N ALA A 69 1.73 -2.99 -19.42
CA ALA A 69 0.99 -2.78 -20.64
C ALA A 69 1.23 -3.96 -21.59
N ARG A 70 0.17 -4.57 -22.09
CA ARG A 70 0.21 -5.70 -23.01
C ARG A 70 -0.19 -5.26 -24.40
N TYR A 71 0.65 -5.54 -25.37
CA TYR A 71 0.44 -5.21 -26.77
C TYR A 71 0.34 -6.45 -27.63
N LEU A 72 -0.54 -6.38 -28.61
CA LEU A 72 -0.53 -7.27 -29.79
C LEU A 72 0.29 -6.58 -30.87
N VAL A 73 1.32 -7.28 -31.33
CA VAL A 73 2.22 -6.81 -32.38
C VAL A 73 1.97 -7.62 -33.62
N THR A 74 1.55 -6.98 -34.70
CA THR A 74 1.31 -7.63 -35.99
C THR A 74 2.20 -7.01 -37.06
N ILE A 75 2.54 -7.82 -38.05
CA ILE A 75 3.38 -7.39 -39.17
C ILE A 75 2.59 -7.58 -40.48
N ALA A 76 2.73 -6.61 -41.35
CA ALA A 76 2.29 -6.69 -42.71
C ALA A 76 3.48 -6.35 -43.64
N ALA A 77 3.77 -7.20 -44.56
CA ALA A 77 4.85 -7.07 -45.55
C ALA A 77 4.33 -7.49 -46.95
N PRO A 78 5.10 -7.22 -48.01
CA PRO A 78 4.67 -7.54 -49.39
C PRO A 78 4.35 -9.01 -49.61
N ASP A 79 5.02 -9.90 -48.89
CA ASP A 79 4.80 -11.35 -48.98
C ASP A 79 4.85 -12.01 -47.58
N ARG A 80 4.31 -13.23 -47.49
CA ARG A 80 4.27 -14.00 -46.25
C ARG A 80 5.63 -14.49 -45.74
N ALA A 81 6.64 -14.58 -46.58
CA ALA A 81 7.97 -14.95 -46.13
C ALA A 81 8.63 -13.80 -45.43
N ALA A 82 8.50 -12.58 -45.97
CA ALA A 82 8.95 -11.33 -45.33
C ALA A 82 8.22 -11.07 -44.00
N GLU A 83 6.89 -11.31 -43.93
CA GLU A 83 6.14 -11.19 -42.67
C GLU A 83 6.70 -12.10 -41.57
N ARG A 84 6.95 -13.38 -41.91
CA ARG A 84 7.49 -14.35 -40.93
C ARG A 84 8.90 -14.03 -40.51
N GLN A 85 9.74 -13.61 -41.47
CA GLN A 85 11.12 -13.21 -41.17
C GLN A 85 11.14 -12.01 -40.26
N ALA A 86 10.39 -10.95 -40.56
CA ALA A 86 10.32 -9.77 -39.73
C ALA A 86 9.77 -10.09 -38.32
N LEU A 87 8.81 -11.01 -38.19
CA LEU A 87 8.31 -11.47 -36.89
C LEU A 87 9.40 -12.19 -36.09
N ALA A 88 10.19 -13.03 -36.73
CA ALA A 88 11.30 -13.73 -36.11
C ALA A 88 12.38 -12.75 -35.61
N GLU A 89 12.75 -11.76 -36.43
CA GLU A 89 13.72 -10.73 -36.06
C GLU A 89 13.24 -9.94 -34.83
N LEU A 90 11.96 -9.54 -34.78
CA LEU A 90 11.39 -8.89 -33.61
C LEU A 90 11.41 -9.78 -32.36
N ALA A 91 11.08 -11.07 -32.52
CA ALA A 91 11.12 -12.00 -31.40
C ALA A 91 12.54 -12.20 -30.86
N PHE A 92 13.53 -12.32 -31.72
CA PHE A 92 14.94 -12.41 -31.31
C PHE A 92 15.45 -11.13 -30.67
N ALA A 93 15.04 -9.97 -31.17
CA ALA A 93 15.41 -8.68 -30.62
C ALA A 93 14.77 -8.42 -29.22
N ALA A 94 13.64 -9.05 -28.91
CA ALA A 94 13.02 -8.96 -27.59
C ALA A 94 13.78 -9.77 -26.52
N GLY A 95 14.47 -10.86 -26.89
CA GLY A 95 15.15 -11.76 -25.96
C GLY A 95 16.17 -11.08 -25.03
N PRO A 96 17.09 -10.25 -25.50
CA PRO A 96 18.05 -9.53 -24.67
C PRO A 96 17.47 -8.25 -24.06
N SER A 97 16.27 -7.83 -24.41
CA SER A 97 15.67 -6.58 -23.93
C SER A 97 15.22 -6.70 -22.48
N THR A 98 15.55 -5.74 -21.66
CA THR A 98 15.02 -5.61 -20.29
C THR A 98 13.68 -4.85 -20.24
N GLU A 99 13.32 -4.18 -21.31
CA GLU A 99 12.12 -3.35 -21.38
C GLU A 99 10.93 -4.07 -22.04
N VAL A 100 11.21 -5.00 -22.94
CA VAL A 100 10.21 -5.75 -23.71
C VAL A 100 10.24 -7.22 -23.30
N GLU A 101 9.15 -7.69 -22.74
CA GLU A 101 8.98 -9.11 -22.37
C GLU A 101 8.10 -9.80 -23.43
N LEU A 102 8.68 -10.76 -24.13
CA LEU A 102 7.94 -11.59 -25.08
C LEU A 102 7.12 -12.62 -24.32
N GLU A 103 5.83 -12.73 -24.62
CA GLU A 103 4.98 -13.74 -24.02
C GLU A 103 5.08 -15.07 -24.81
N ALA A 104 5.15 -16.17 -24.07
CA ALA A 104 5.22 -17.50 -24.65
C ALA A 104 3.91 -17.95 -25.34
N THR A 105 2.80 -17.25 -25.05
CA THR A 105 1.49 -17.60 -25.60
C THR A 105 1.26 -16.88 -26.92
N ALA A 106 0.91 -17.63 -27.97
CA ALA A 106 0.50 -17.05 -29.25
C ALA A 106 -0.95 -16.55 -29.22
N PRO A 107 -1.30 -15.52 -30.03
CA PRO A 107 -2.68 -15.08 -30.17
C PRO A 107 -3.60 -16.20 -30.69
N GLY A 108 -4.64 -16.55 -29.92
CA GLY A 108 -5.61 -17.56 -30.32
C GLY A 108 -6.61 -17.06 -31.37
N PRO A 109 -7.30 -17.97 -32.08
CA PRO A 109 -8.27 -17.62 -33.12
C PRO A 109 -9.41 -16.75 -32.61
N GLU A 110 -9.79 -16.90 -31.36
CA GLU A 110 -10.86 -16.12 -30.69
C GLU A 110 -10.55 -14.62 -30.67
N LEU A 111 -9.28 -14.27 -30.45
CA LEU A 111 -8.85 -12.87 -30.47
C LEU A 111 -9.07 -12.25 -31.86
N TRP A 112 -8.66 -12.96 -32.91
CA TRP A 112 -8.81 -12.49 -34.29
C TRP A 112 -10.29 -12.32 -34.69
N GLN A 113 -11.12 -13.26 -34.25
CA GLN A 113 -12.59 -13.16 -34.45
C GLN A 113 -13.17 -11.94 -33.71
N SER A 114 -12.77 -11.70 -32.48
CA SER A 114 -13.25 -10.54 -31.70
C SER A 114 -12.81 -9.21 -32.27
N LEU A 115 -11.64 -9.18 -32.94
CA LEU A 115 -11.13 -7.99 -33.63
C LEU A 115 -11.73 -7.80 -35.02
N GLY A 116 -12.43 -8.81 -35.58
CA GLY A 116 -13.03 -8.76 -36.90
C GLY A 116 -11.99 -8.76 -38.04
N VAL A 117 -10.76 -9.21 -37.77
CA VAL A 117 -9.67 -9.21 -38.75
C VAL A 117 -9.17 -10.61 -39.05
N ARG A 118 -8.52 -10.79 -40.20
CA ARG A 118 -7.96 -12.07 -40.58
C ARG A 118 -6.78 -12.45 -39.68
N VAL A 119 -6.63 -13.76 -39.43
CA VAL A 119 -5.46 -14.32 -38.73
C VAL A 119 -4.19 -14.00 -39.50
N ARG A 120 -3.22 -13.43 -38.78
CA ARG A 120 -1.88 -13.11 -39.32
C ARG A 120 -0.80 -13.40 -38.29
N PRO A 121 0.47 -13.47 -38.68
CA PRO A 121 1.57 -13.62 -37.75
C PRO A 121 1.60 -12.48 -36.74
N ALA A 122 1.67 -12.84 -35.45
CA ALA A 122 1.66 -11.87 -34.37
C ALA A 122 2.35 -12.39 -33.13
N LEU A 123 2.78 -11.44 -32.28
CA LEU A 123 3.36 -11.67 -30.96
C LEU A 123 2.56 -10.92 -29.90
N PHE A 124 2.57 -11.44 -28.67
CA PHE A 124 2.25 -10.63 -27.51
C PHE A 124 3.54 -10.14 -26.86
N VAL A 125 3.59 -8.86 -26.56
CA VAL A 125 4.67 -8.27 -25.79
C VAL A 125 4.11 -7.50 -24.61
N SER A 126 4.85 -7.53 -23.52
CA SER A 126 4.54 -6.78 -22.32
C SER A 126 5.63 -5.77 -22.02
N VAL A 127 5.25 -4.57 -21.61
CA VAL A 127 6.14 -3.48 -21.23
C VAL A 127 5.82 -3.00 -19.82
N LEU A 128 6.84 -2.77 -19.01
CA LEU A 128 6.68 -2.23 -17.68
C LEU A 128 6.57 -0.71 -17.73
N LEU A 129 5.44 -0.18 -17.26
CA LEU A 129 5.22 1.23 -17.07
C LEU A 129 5.48 1.57 -15.60
N GLN A 130 6.30 2.57 -15.34
CA GLN A 130 6.64 3.00 -14.00
C GLN A 130 6.27 4.46 -13.79
N ARG A 131 5.55 4.75 -12.72
CA ARG A 131 5.21 6.11 -12.32
C ARG A 131 5.56 6.35 -10.86
N GLU A 132 6.31 7.39 -10.59
CA GLU A 132 6.60 7.82 -9.23
C GLU A 132 5.33 8.25 -8.50
N ARG A 133 5.13 7.74 -7.30
CA ARG A 133 4.06 8.21 -6.41
C ARG A 133 4.52 9.46 -5.68
N ARG A 134 4.16 10.61 -6.18
CA ARG A 134 4.30 11.86 -5.42
C ARG A 134 3.22 11.89 -4.34
N ARG A 135 3.55 11.46 -3.13
CA ARG A 135 2.74 11.82 -1.96
C ARG A 135 3.15 13.24 -1.58
N PRO A 136 2.24 14.21 -1.56
CA PRO A 136 2.53 15.48 -0.93
C PRO A 136 2.80 15.17 0.56
N ILE A 137 4.05 15.27 0.97
CA ILE A 137 4.42 15.21 2.39
C ILE A 137 3.77 16.45 3.00
N LYS A 138 2.74 16.25 3.82
CA LYS A 138 2.19 17.33 4.62
C LYS A 138 3.33 17.83 5.51
N ARG A 139 3.83 19.02 5.22
CA ARG A 139 4.81 19.66 6.11
C ARG A 139 4.14 19.83 7.45
N VAL A 140 4.70 19.24 8.49
CA VAL A 140 4.31 19.52 9.87
C VAL A 140 4.61 21.02 10.09
N ARG A 141 3.57 21.83 10.15
CA ARG A 141 3.71 23.29 10.31
C ARG A 141 3.92 23.71 11.77
N GLN A 142 3.68 22.77 12.69
CA GLN A 142 3.90 23.00 14.11
C GLN A 142 5.04 22.08 14.57
N PRO A 143 6.04 22.60 15.28
CA PRO A 143 7.03 21.75 15.89
C PRO A 143 6.34 20.78 16.83
N LEU A 144 6.82 19.53 16.87
CA LEU A 144 6.40 18.57 17.86
C LEU A 144 6.90 19.09 19.22
N VAL A 145 6.00 19.67 20.01
CA VAL A 145 6.33 20.03 21.40
C VAL A 145 6.22 18.75 22.21
N THR A 146 7.36 18.20 22.58
CA THR A 146 7.45 17.04 23.46
C THR A 146 7.59 17.56 24.88
N GLU A 147 6.52 17.52 25.65
CA GLU A 147 6.60 17.77 27.08
C GLU A 147 7.05 16.50 27.79
N TRP A 148 8.20 16.55 28.42
CA TRP A 148 8.68 15.48 29.27
C TRP A 148 8.04 15.62 30.63
N SER A 149 7.10 14.74 30.97
CA SER A 149 6.58 14.62 32.33
C SER A 149 7.26 13.42 33.01
N PRO A 150 7.88 13.60 34.17
CA PRO A 150 8.42 12.49 34.94
C PRO A 150 7.29 11.49 35.23
N SER A 151 7.51 10.22 34.99
CA SER A 151 6.56 9.19 35.34
C SER A 151 6.90 8.58 36.69
N ARG A 152 5.88 8.29 37.49
CA ARG A 152 6.03 7.66 38.81
C ARG A 152 5.11 6.43 38.93
N PRO A 153 5.49 5.42 39.73
CA PRO A 153 4.57 4.35 40.10
C PRO A 153 3.48 4.89 41.00
N LEU A 154 2.26 4.39 40.87
CA LEU A 154 1.12 4.74 41.71
C LEU A 154 0.51 3.43 42.24
N ALA A 155 0.34 3.36 43.55
CA ALA A 155 -0.33 2.27 44.23
C ALA A 155 -1.45 2.75 45.12
N GLY A 156 -2.52 1.97 45.26
CA GLY A 156 -3.64 2.31 46.10
C GLY A 156 -4.49 1.13 46.51
N VAL A 157 -5.46 1.40 47.36
CA VAL A 157 -6.44 0.41 47.87
C VAL A 157 -7.84 0.98 47.70
N VAL A 158 -8.73 0.18 47.13
CA VAL A 158 -10.17 0.48 46.99
C VAL A 158 -10.94 -0.16 48.15
N ILE A 159 -11.63 0.66 48.92
CA ILE A 159 -12.42 0.19 50.05
C ILE A 159 -13.86 0.70 49.96
N GLY A 160 -14.76 -0.09 50.49
CA GLY A 160 -16.19 0.23 50.62
C GLY A 160 -16.58 0.68 52.03
N PRO A 161 -17.88 0.68 52.34
CA PRO A 161 -18.39 0.94 53.70
C PRO A 161 -17.78 -0.02 54.70
N GLY A 162 -17.44 0.50 55.90
CA GLY A 162 -16.81 -0.28 56.94
C GLY A 162 -15.37 -0.70 56.68
N ASP A 163 -14.66 0.01 55.78
CA ASP A 163 -13.30 -0.25 55.36
C ASP A 163 -13.06 -1.62 54.71
N VAL A 164 -14.13 -2.23 54.18
CA VAL A 164 -14.05 -3.53 53.50
C VAL A 164 -13.39 -3.41 52.15
N PRO A 165 -12.31 -4.15 51.85
CA PRO A 165 -11.66 -4.13 50.53
C PRO A 165 -12.61 -4.55 49.40
N ILE A 166 -12.55 -3.85 48.30
CA ILE A 166 -13.33 -4.17 47.10
C ILE A 166 -12.42 -4.78 46.04
N ALA A 167 -12.66 -6.07 45.74
CA ALA A 167 -11.99 -6.79 44.67
C ALA A 167 -12.66 -6.50 43.32
N GLY A 168 -11.86 -6.48 42.21
CA GLY A 168 -12.35 -6.32 40.86
C GLY A 168 -12.85 -4.92 40.52
N ALA A 169 -12.55 -3.88 41.35
CA ALA A 169 -12.83 -2.51 41.00
C ALA A 169 -11.96 -2.09 39.81
N LEU A 170 -12.57 -1.48 38.80
CA LEU A 170 -11.85 -0.92 37.65
C LEU A 170 -11.33 0.47 38.05
N VAL A 171 -10.04 0.66 37.91
CA VAL A 171 -9.36 1.94 38.16
C VAL A 171 -8.78 2.43 36.85
N GLU A 172 -9.12 3.63 36.45
CA GLU A 172 -8.68 4.27 35.20
C GLU A 172 -8.01 5.59 35.52
N VAL A 173 -6.98 5.95 34.75
CA VAL A 173 -6.39 7.30 34.83
C VAL A 173 -7.09 8.18 33.80
N GLU A 174 -7.76 9.25 34.26
CA GLU A 174 -8.53 10.13 33.40
C GLU A 174 -7.66 10.74 32.30
N GLY A 175 -8.12 10.58 31.04
CA GLY A 175 -7.38 11.06 29.84
C GLY A 175 -6.23 10.17 29.38
N LEU A 176 -5.98 9.02 30.01
CA LEU A 176 -4.94 8.08 29.60
C LEU A 176 -5.54 6.69 29.36
N PRO A 177 -4.99 5.90 28.43
CA PRO A 177 -5.47 4.54 28.14
C PRO A 177 -4.98 3.49 29.17
N GLN A 178 -4.76 3.90 30.41
CA GLN A 178 -4.22 3.05 31.48
C GLN A 178 -5.34 2.63 32.42
N THR A 179 -5.48 1.30 32.59
CA THR A 179 -6.46 0.69 33.46
C THR A 179 -5.81 -0.35 34.38
N ALA A 180 -6.33 -0.51 35.59
CA ALA A 180 -5.96 -1.55 36.53
C ALA A 180 -7.20 -2.10 37.23
N TYR A 181 -7.15 -3.36 37.69
CA TYR A 181 -8.17 -3.96 38.52
C TYR A 181 -7.64 -4.19 39.92
N SER A 182 -8.46 -3.89 40.93
CA SER A 182 -8.11 -4.19 42.30
C SER A 182 -8.12 -5.71 42.57
N ASN A 183 -7.15 -6.19 43.35
CA ASN A 183 -7.04 -7.60 43.76
C ASN A 183 -8.02 -7.92 44.93
N HIS A 184 -7.94 -9.16 45.46
CA HIS A 184 -8.78 -9.60 46.59
C HIS A 184 -8.60 -8.81 47.87
N ARG A 185 -7.52 -8.03 48.02
CA ARG A 185 -7.27 -7.10 49.13
C ARG A 185 -7.65 -5.67 48.79
N GLY A 186 -8.29 -5.42 47.65
CA GLY A 186 -8.62 -4.10 47.16
C GLY A 186 -7.43 -3.32 46.57
N GLU A 187 -6.22 -3.93 46.50
CA GLU A 187 -5.01 -3.25 46.08
C GLU A 187 -4.94 -3.15 44.54
N PHE A 188 -4.51 -1.97 44.05
CA PHE A 188 -4.20 -1.76 42.63
C PHE A 188 -2.88 -1.05 42.47
N ALA A 189 -2.24 -1.19 41.31
CA ALA A 189 -0.98 -0.52 40.99
C ALA A 189 -0.85 -0.18 39.50
N PHE A 190 -0.31 0.99 39.23
CA PHE A 190 0.18 1.41 37.93
C PHE A 190 1.69 1.50 37.96
N ARG A 191 2.37 0.95 36.97
CA ARG A 191 3.84 1.01 36.90
C ARG A 191 4.36 2.42 36.59
N SER A 192 3.58 3.19 35.86
CA SER A 192 3.97 4.50 35.37
C SER A 192 2.73 5.37 35.17
N VAL A 193 2.62 6.44 35.91
CA VAL A 193 1.59 7.46 35.73
C VAL A 193 2.32 8.80 35.58
N PRO A 194 1.92 9.70 34.66
CA PRO A 194 2.56 11.01 34.54
C PRO A 194 2.50 11.77 35.85
N GLY A 195 3.64 12.28 36.28
CA GLY A 195 3.75 13.19 37.40
C GLY A 195 3.43 14.63 36.96
N ALA A 196 2.27 14.82 36.33
CA ALA A 196 1.87 16.11 35.77
C ALA A 196 1.39 17.11 36.84
N ASP A 197 1.52 18.40 36.53
CA ASP A 197 0.80 19.45 37.18
C ASP A 197 -0.26 20.00 36.21
N PRO A 198 -1.55 19.85 36.48
CA PRO A 198 -2.19 19.33 37.70
C PRO A 198 -2.06 17.81 37.86
N PRO A 199 -2.12 17.31 39.14
CA PRO A 199 -1.99 15.87 39.40
C PRO A 199 -3.12 15.08 38.76
N PRO A 200 -2.84 13.81 38.33
CA PRO A 200 -3.81 12.98 37.63
C PRO A 200 -5.02 12.64 38.48
N THR A 201 -6.17 12.53 37.83
CA THR A 201 -7.41 12.07 38.43
C THR A 201 -7.62 10.59 38.13
N LEU A 202 -7.97 9.82 39.16
CA LEU A 202 -8.40 8.45 38.99
C LEU A 202 -9.92 8.36 38.93
N VAL A 203 -10.43 7.56 38.04
CA VAL A 203 -11.84 7.15 37.97
C VAL A 203 -11.93 5.72 38.44
N VAL A 204 -12.60 5.49 39.56
CA VAL A 204 -12.75 4.15 40.14
C VAL A 204 -14.20 3.71 40.05
N SER A 205 -14.44 2.60 39.37
CA SER A 205 -15.76 2.01 39.16
C SER A 205 -15.85 0.65 39.86
N ALA A 206 -16.80 0.52 40.77
CA ALA A 206 -17.01 -0.70 41.53
C ALA A 206 -18.50 -0.91 41.85
N LYS A 207 -19.03 -2.07 41.65
CA LYS A 207 -20.43 -2.48 42.00
C LYS A 207 -21.50 -1.42 41.60
N GLY A 208 -21.35 -0.84 40.42
CA GLY A 208 -22.29 0.17 39.89
C GLY A 208 -22.06 1.60 40.36
N ALA A 209 -21.15 1.84 41.30
CA ALA A 209 -20.74 3.18 41.73
C ALA A 209 -19.46 3.64 41.05
N THR A 210 -19.34 4.92 40.75
CA THR A 210 -18.14 5.52 40.17
C THR A 210 -17.70 6.72 41.01
N VAL A 211 -16.42 6.77 41.36
CA VAL A 211 -15.82 7.85 42.14
C VAL A 211 -14.61 8.41 41.40
N ARG A 212 -14.46 9.76 41.47
CA ARG A 212 -13.27 10.43 40.95
C ARG A 212 -12.41 10.88 42.11
N VAL A 213 -11.14 10.52 42.08
CA VAL A 213 -10.18 10.87 43.14
C VAL A 213 -8.94 11.51 42.51
N ARG A 214 -8.60 12.67 42.98
CA ARG A 214 -7.36 13.35 42.61
C ARG A 214 -6.19 12.73 43.36
N VAL A 215 -5.08 12.49 42.68
CA VAL A 215 -3.89 11.90 43.30
C VAL A 215 -3.03 12.99 43.91
N ASP A 216 -3.30 13.37 45.13
CA ASP A 216 -2.48 14.36 45.85
C ASP A 216 -1.31 13.63 46.52
N GLY A 217 -0.06 14.01 46.15
CA GLY A 217 1.16 13.47 46.73
C GLY A 217 1.69 12.17 46.07
N ASP A 218 2.70 11.58 46.70
CA ASP A 218 3.37 10.37 46.23
C ASP A 218 2.74 9.10 46.81
N ALA A 219 1.73 8.59 46.14
CA ALA A 219 1.09 7.33 46.51
C ALA A 219 1.92 6.14 46.03
N THR A 220 2.65 5.52 46.93
CA THR A 220 3.54 4.35 46.69
C THR A 220 3.01 3.09 47.35
N ALA A 221 3.64 1.94 47.11
CA ALA A 221 3.29 0.69 47.80
C ALA A 221 3.42 0.78 49.34
N SER A 222 4.28 1.63 49.86
CA SER A 222 4.44 1.90 51.30
C SER A 222 3.46 2.91 51.87
N THR A 223 2.92 3.80 51.03
CA THR A 223 1.90 4.79 51.40
C THR A 223 0.81 4.78 50.30
N PRO A 224 -0.07 3.77 50.32
CA PRO A 224 -1.04 3.60 49.23
C PRO A 224 -2.13 4.65 49.28
N LEU A 225 -2.61 5.08 48.09
CA LEU A 225 -3.79 5.93 47.98
C LEU A 225 -5.05 5.16 48.41
N VAL A 226 -5.78 5.67 49.37
CA VAL A 226 -7.04 5.06 49.81
C VAL A 226 -8.21 5.67 49.07
N VAL A 227 -8.92 4.87 48.27
CA VAL A 227 -10.12 5.25 47.53
C VAL A 227 -11.36 4.67 48.20
N ARG A 228 -12.22 5.52 48.72
CA ARG A 228 -13.49 5.09 49.33
C ARG A 228 -14.63 5.16 48.30
N VAL A 229 -15.25 4.04 48.03
CA VAL A 229 -16.40 3.96 47.14
C VAL A 229 -17.69 3.89 47.95
N PRO A 230 -18.59 4.87 47.83
CA PRO A 230 -19.89 4.84 48.51
C PRO A 230 -20.78 3.82 47.82
N LEU A 231 -20.91 2.64 48.38
CA LEU A 231 -21.86 1.64 47.90
C LEU A 231 -23.20 1.90 48.61
N SER A 232 -24.27 2.08 47.83
CA SER A 232 -25.62 2.09 48.36
C SER A 232 -25.95 0.69 48.87
N GLU A 233 -26.30 0.56 50.13
CA GLU A 233 -26.90 -0.69 50.63
C GLU A 233 -28.25 -0.88 49.92
N SER A 234 -28.38 -2.01 49.16
CA SER A 234 -29.65 -2.41 48.52
C SER A 234 -30.45 -3.24 49.49
#